data_ce93bd63232298d59e162341f1daa4fc
#
_entry.id   ce93bd63232298d59e162341f1daa4fc
#
_cell.length_a   1.000
_cell.length_b   1.000
_cell.length_c   1.000
_cell.angle_alpha   90.00
_cell.angle_beta   90.00
_cell.angle_gamma   90.00
#
_symmetry.space_group_name_H-M   'P 1'
#
loop_
_entity.id
_entity.type
_entity.pdbx_description
1 polymer ?
#
loop_
_entity_poly.entity_id
_entity_poly.type
_entity_poly.pdbx_seq_one_letter_code
_entity_poly.pdbx_strand_id
1 'polypeptide(L)'
;MNQKFFLFDGSSNILSCLSKEKIMGKILCFVIGLLLSACASMPSSEVLNGEWLPEEIGGSPFTAQASLTFDSEQQLLSSYAGCNRLTTRYSADNGKLDFGYTSSTRMACDPEHSEAEHKISQVFVQAERFGIQDGKLLIKDGQGNVLLRAVKSS
;
A
#
# COMPACT_ATOMS: atom_id res chain seq x y z
N MET A 1 -26.10 -13.96 -45.50
CA MET A 1 -25.27 -13.89 -44.29
C MET A 1 -24.58 -12.54 -44.27
N ASN A 2 -25.16 -11.56 -43.55
CA ASN A 2 -24.60 -10.19 -43.46
C ASN A 2 -24.22 -9.96 -42.01
N GLN A 3 -22.91 -9.96 -41.75
CA GLN A 3 -22.36 -9.51 -40.48
C GLN A 3 -22.16 -7.98 -40.58
N LYS A 4 -22.94 -7.22 -39.84
CA LYS A 4 -22.73 -5.79 -39.62
C LYS A 4 -21.72 -5.60 -38.51
N PHE A 5 -20.54 -5.14 -38.88
CA PHE A 5 -19.52 -4.59 -37.99
C PHE A 5 -20.05 -3.31 -37.34
N PHE A 6 -20.20 -3.28 -36.05
CA PHE A 6 -20.45 -2.07 -35.28
C PHE A 6 -19.10 -1.43 -34.95
N LEU A 7 -18.74 -0.40 -35.67
CA LEU A 7 -17.69 0.55 -35.29
C LEU A 7 -18.22 1.45 -34.17
N PHE A 8 -17.63 1.38 -33.01
CA PHE A 8 -17.89 2.31 -31.92
C PHE A 8 -17.08 3.57 -32.19
N ASP A 9 -17.76 4.61 -32.70
CA ASP A 9 -17.20 5.96 -32.87
C ASP A 9 -17.30 6.71 -31.55
N GLY A 10 -16.15 6.88 -30.89
CA GLY A 10 -16.00 7.57 -29.62
C GLY A 10 -15.74 9.07 -29.79
N SER A 11 -16.64 9.81 -30.41
CA SER A 11 -16.54 11.27 -30.39
C SER A 11 -17.93 11.90 -30.51
N SER A 12 -18.15 12.88 -29.69
CA SER A 12 -19.29 13.83 -29.72
C SER A 12 -20.53 13.38 -28.96
N ASN A 13 -20.73 13.98 -27.79
CA ASN A 13 -21.99 14.60 -27.42
C ASN A 13 -22.05 15.06 -25.95
N ILE A 14 -21.07 15.91 -25.54
CA ILE A 14 -21.21 16.72 -24.32
C ILE A 14 -21.88 18.09 -24.58
N LEU A 15 -22.05 18.50 -25.84
CA LEU A 15 -22.57 19.83 -26.21
C LEU A 15 -24.06 19.88 -26.53
N SER A 16 -24.82 18.81 -26.39
CA SER A 16 -26.23 18.78 -26.79
C SER A 16 -27.24 18.99 -25.66
N CYS A 17 -26.80 19.31 -24.44
CA CYS A 17 -27.70 19.52 -23.28
C CYS A 17 -28.04 21.00 -23.04
N LEU A 18 -27.79 21.89 -23.99
CA LEU A 18 -27.97 23.37 -23.86
C LEU A 18 -29.06 23.93 -24.75
N SER A 19 -30.16 23.24 -24.97
CA SER A 19 -31.30 23.81 -25.67
C SER A 19 -32.63 23.24 -25.20
N LYS A 20 -33.37 24.05 -24.47
CA LYS A 20 -34.81 23.94 -24.19
C LYS A 20 -35.25 22.77 -23.29
N GLU A 21 -35.08 22.91 -21.96
CA GLU A 21 -36.09 22.38 -21.05
C GLU A 21 -36.13 23.19 -19.74
N LYS A 22 -37.36 23.39 -19.23
CA LYS A 22 -37.78 24.23 -18.11
C LYS A 22 -36.94 24.05 -16.83
N ILE A 23 -36.90 25.12 -16.03
CA ILE A 23 -36.14 25.35 -14.78
C ILE A 23 -36.02 24.14 -13.83
N MET A 24 -36.95 23.18 -13.88
CA MET A 24 -36.96 22.00 -13.01
C MET A 24 -35.92 20.93 -13.40
N GLY A 25 -35.47 20.91 -14.67
CA GLY A 25 -34.42 19.98 -15.13
C GLY A 25 -32.99 20.39 -14.71
N LYS A 26 -32.76 21.67 -14.46
CA LYS A 26 -31.42 22.19 -14.10
C LYS A 26 -30.98 21.81 -12.68
N ILE A 27 -31.92 21.59 -11.76
CA ILE A 27 -31.62 21.19 -10.38
C ILE A 27 -31.20 19.71 -10.34
N LEU A 28 -31.81 18.88 -11.18
CA LEU A 28 -31.49 17.45 -11.23
C LEU A 28 -30.11 17.16 -11.83
N CYS A 29 -29.69 17.93 -12.83
CA CYS A 29 -28.34 17.82 -13.41
C CYS A 29 -27.24 18.30 -12.45
N PHE A 30 -27.53 19.26 -11.57
CA PHE A 30 -26.55 19.77 -10.60
C PHE A 30 -26.30 18.80 -9.45
N VAL A 31 -27.31 18.00 -9.08
CA VAL A 31 -27.19 16.99 -8.01
C VAL A 31 -26.44 15.75 -8.50
N ILE A 32 -26.57 15.39 -9.80
CA ILE A 32 -25.85 14.25 -10.39
C ILE A 32 -24.36 14.58 -10.61
N GLY A 33 -24.02 15.85 -10.81
CA GLY A 33 -22.63 16.29 -11.01
C GLY A 33 -21.74 16.23 -9.76
N LEU A 34 -22.30 16.07 -8.55
CA LEU A 34 -21.56 16.07 -7.28
C LEU A 34 -21.13 14.66 -6.80
N LEU A 35 -21.47 13.61 -7.54
CA LEU A 35 -21.08 12.23 -7.21
C LEU A 35 -19.78 11.77 -7.90
N LEU A 36 -19.01 12.69 -8.48
CA LEU A 36 -17.78 12.39 -9.21
C LEU A 36 -16.57 12.43 -8.28
N SER A 37 -16.01 11.23 -8.11
CA SER A 37 -14.58 10.97 -7.96
C SER A 37 -13.98 11.14 -6.59
N ALA A 38 -14.22 10.19 -5.71
CA ALA A 38 -13.13 9.70 -4.90
C ALA A 38 -12.36 8.65 -5.73
N CYS A 39 -11.50 9.07 -6.65
CA CYS A 39 -10.42 8.22 -7.14
C CYS A 39 -9.47 8.02 -5.95
N ALA A 40 -9.71 7.00 -5.14
CA ALA A 40 -8.73 6.51 -4.20
C ALA A 40 -7.57 5.93 -5.03
N SER A 41 -6.50 6.72 -5.19
CA SER A 41 -5.27 6.23 -5.80
C SER A 41 -4.79 5.06 -4.95
N MET A 42 -4.71 3.87 -5.55
CA MET A 42 -4.15 2.71 -4.88
C MET A 42 -2.66 2.94 -4.62
N PRO A 43 -2.14 2.64 -3.43
CA PRO A 43 -0.74 2.87 -3.11
C PRO A 43 0.18 2.00 -3.98
N SER A 44 1.25 2.61 -4.48
CA SER A 44 2.32 1.96 -5.25
C SER A 44 3.58 1.81 -4.40
N SER A 45 4.62 1.14 -4.94
CA SER A 45 5.91 0.97 -4.25
C SER A 45 6.59 2.28 -3.83
N GLU A 46 6.33 3.37 -4.57
CA GLU A 46 6.91 4.69 -4.30
C GLU A 46 6.57 5.24 -2.91
N VAL A 47 5.36 4.96 -2.40
CA VAL A 47 4.96 5.45 -1.08
C VAL A 47 5.71 4.75 0.05
N LEU A 48 6.25 3.54 -0.21
CA LEU A 48 7.06 2.78 0.76
C LEU A 48 8.47 3.33 0.89
N ASN A 49 9.01 3.98 -0.16
CA ASN A 49 10.41 4.36 -0.24
C ASN A 49 10.88 5.13 1.00
N GLY A 50 12.04 4.75 1.54
CA GLY A 50 12.66 5.35 2.71
C GLY A 50 12.57 4.48 3.96
N GLU A 51 12.88 5.08 5.12
CA GLU A 51 12.98 4.38 6.39
C GLU A 51 11.70 4.51 7.21
N TRP A 52 11.27 3.39 7.77
CA TRP A 52 10.10 3.26 8.63
C TRP A 52 10.48 2.62 9.96
N LEU A 53 9.98 3.17 11.06
CA LEU A 53 10.24 2.71 12.42
C LEU A 53 8.99 1.99 12.95
N PRO A 54 9.07 0.68 13.21
CA PRO A 54 7.96 -0.08 13.78
C PRO A 54 7.54 0.44 15.15
N GLU A 55 6.23 0.66 15.35
CA GLU A 55 5.64 1.04 16.64
C GLU A 55 4.80 -0.09 17.23
N GLU A 56 4.25 -0.97 16.38
CA GLU A 56 3.34 -2.03 16.77
C GLU A 56 3.53 -3.25 15.88
N ILE A 57 3.58 -4.44 16.45
CA ILE A 57 3.59 -5.72 15.74
C ILE A 57 2.57 -6.65 16.40
N GLY A 58 1.68 -7.24 15.58
CA GLY A 58 0.65 -8.18 16.05
C GLY A 58 -0.31 -7.59 17.07
N GLY A 59 -0.63 -6.29 16.96
CA GLY A 59 -1.53 -5.59 17.88
C GLY A 59 -0.91 -5.22 19.23
N SER A 60 0.40 -5.42 19.41
CA SER A 60 1.13 -5.09 20.65
C SER A 60 2.20 -4.03 20.38
N PRO A 61 2.44 -3.10 21.32
CA PRO A 61 3.52 -2.13 21.21
C PRO A 61 4.87 -2.82 20.97
N PHE A 62 5.62 -2.29 20.00
CA PHE A 62 6.95 -2.78 19.67
C PHE A 62 7.99 -1.75 20.13
N THR A 63 8.74 -2.08 21.16
CA THR A 63 9.65 -1.15 21.85
C THR A 63 11.12 -1.33 21.47
N ALA A 64 11.46 -2.37 20.73
CA ALA A 64 12.82 -2.57 20.24
C ALA A 64 13.18 -1.51 19.21
N GLN A 65 14.44 -1.04 19.23
CA GLN A 65 14.95 -0.15 18.19
C GLN A 65 15.13 -0.94 16.89
N ALA A 66 14.23 -0.70 15.95
CA ALA A 66 14.26 -1.37 14.67
C ALA A 66 13.94 -0.40 13.52
N SER A 67 14.43 -0.71 12.34
CA SER A 67 14.11 0.01 11.13
C SER A 67 13.80 -0.93 9.97
N LEU A 68 12.96 -0.44 9.06
CA LEU A 68 12.60 -1.02 7.78
C LEU A 68 12.94 0.00 6.70
N THR A 69 13.98 -0.24 5.92
CA THR A 69 14.39 0.67 4.84
C THR A 69 13.99 0.07 3.50
N PHE A 70 13.01 0.68 2.85
CA PHE A 70 12.56 0.30 1.52
C PHE A 70 13.30 1.13 0.45
N ASP A 71 13.86 0.44 -0.54
CA ASP A 71 14.38 1.02 -1.77
C ASP A 71 13.44 0.64 -2.90
N SER A 72 12.65 1.62 -3.38
CA SER A 72 11.66 1.38 -4.42
C SER A 72 12.28 1.19 -5.80
N GLU A 73 13.46 1.72 -6.06
CA GLU A 73 14.17 1.56 -7.34
C GLU A 73 14.71 0.13 -7.49
N GLN A 74 15.31 -0.40 -6.42
CA GLN A 74 15.88 -1.75 -6.40
C GLN A 74 14.86 -2.82 -5.98
N GLN A 75 13.69 -2.42 -5.51
CA GLN A 75 12.69 -3.29 -4.89
C GLN A 75 13.30 -4.16 -3.78
N LEU A 76 14.07 -3.50 -2.91
CA LEU A 76 14.81 -4.13 -1.83
C LEU A 76 14.36 -3.55 -0.49
N LEU A 77 14.07 -4.43 0.47
CA LEU A 77 13.88 -4.08 1.87
C LEU A 77 15.08 -4.54 2.68
N SER A 78 15.63 -3.64 3.47
CA SER A 78 16.60 -3.92 4.51
C SER A 78 15.99 -3.62 5.87
N SER A 79 16.07 -4.56 6.81
CA SER A 79 15.61 -4.36 8.18
C SER A 79 16.72 -4.65 9.17
N TYR A 80 16.71 -3.91 10.27
CA TYR A 80 17.65 -4.09 11.40
C TYR A 80 16.89 -3.94 12.71
N ALA A 81 17.12 -4.83 13.64
CA ALA A 81 16.46 -4.83 14.96
C ALA A 81 17.48 -5.04 16.10
N GLY A 82 18.63 -4.36 15.98
CA GLY A 82 19.66 -4.33 17.04
C GLY A 82 20.79 -5.33 16.86
N CYS A 83 20.66 -6.38 16.04
CA CYS A 83 21.71 -7.39 15.87
C CYS A 83 21.92 -7.80 14.40
N ASN A 84 21.07 -8.63 13.84
CA ASN A 84 21.22 -9.04 12.44
C ASN A 84 20.54 -8.06 11.48
N ARG A 85 21.03 -8.07 10.25
CA ARG A 85 20.39 -7.40 9.12
C ARG A 85 19.62 -8.41 8.31
N LEU A 86 18.33 -8.18 8.18
CA LEU A 86 17.46 -8.91 7.28
C LEU A 86 17.39 -8.17 5.93
N THR A 87 17.46 -8.89 4.83
CA THR A 87 17.33 -8.31 3.50
C THR A 87 16.45 -9.20 2.65
N THR A 88 15.46 -8.61 2.00
CA THR A 88 14.54 -9.30 1.08
C THR A 88 14.18 -8.42 -0.11
N ARG A 89 13.91 -9.02 -1.25
CA ARG A 89 13.23 -8.32 -2.34
C ARG A 89 11.76 -8.24 -2.04
N TYR A 90 11.10 -7.20 -2.55
CA TYR A 90 9.65 -7.09 -2.42
C TYR A 90 9.02 -6.64 -3.75
N SER A 91 7.75 -6.93 -3.91
CA SER A 91 6.88 -6.31 -4.90
C SER A 91 5.73 -5.61 -4.22
N ALA A 92 5.40 -4.41 -4.69
CA ALA A 92 4.33 -3.61 -4.13
C ALA A 92 3.57 -2.90 -5.25
N ASP A 93 2.31 -3.27 -5.43
CA ASP A 93 1.43 -2.71 -6.46
C ASP A 93 -0.03 -2.76 -6.01
N ASN A 94 -0.76 -1.66 -6.22
CA ASN A 94 -2.20 -1.57 -5.92
C ASN A 94 -2.57 -2.03 -4.50
N GLY A 95 -1.73 -1.71 -3.51
CA GLY A 95 -1.92 -2.11 -2.12
C GLY A 95 -1.61 -3.57 -1.81
N LYS A 96 -1.16 -4.36 -2.78
CA LYS A 96 -0.59 -5.69 -2.55
C LYS A 96 0.89 -5.56 -2.19
N LEU A 97 1.35 -6.42 -1.32
CA LEU A 97 2.75 -6.49 -0.89
C LEU A 97 3.16 -7.95 -0.79
N ASP A 98 4.24 -8.29 -1.45
CA ASP A 98 4.84 -9.62 -1.38
C ASP A 98 6.33 -9.49 -1.08
N PHE A 99 6.81 -10.26 -0.13
CA PHE A 99 8.23 -10.37 0.19
C PHE A 99 8.77 -11.70 -0.31
N GLY A 100 9.91 -11.63 -1.00
CA GLY A 100 10.62 -12.81 -1.49
C GLY A 100 11.41 -13.53 -0.37
N TYR A 101 12.38 -14.30 -0.78
CA TYR A 101 13.26 -14.97 0.16
C TYR A 101 14.04 -13.95 1.00
N THR A 102 13.97 -14.08 2.31
CA THR A 102 14.70 -13.23 3.26
C THR A 102 16.06 -13.86 3.60
N SER A 103 17.12 -13.11 3.38
CA SER A 103 18.46 -13.44 3.88
C SER A 103 18.73 -12.70 5.18
N SER A 104 19.54 -13.31 6.06
CA SER A 104 19.96 -12.72 7.33
C SER A 104 21.45 -12.92 7.55
N THR A 105 22.11 -11.93 8.16
CA THR A 105 23.41 -12.16 8.79
C THR A 105 23.23 -13.13 9.97
N ARG A 106 24.31 -13.75 10.42
CA ARG A 106 24.26 -14.75 11.48
C ARG A 106 25.22 -14.39 12.62
N MET A 107 24.85 -13.35 13.34
CA MET A 107 25.54 -12.98 14.56
C MET A 107 24.91 -13.69 15.76
N ALA A 108 25.69 -13.94 16.80
CA ALA A 108 25.14 -14.40 18.08
C ALA A 108 24.50 -13.20 18.79
N CYS A 109 23.18 -13.15 18.76
CA CYS A 109 22.39 -12.11 19.39
C CYS A 109 21.95 -12.53 20.79
N ASP A 110 21.74 -11.54 21.67
CA ASP A 110 21.02 -11.79 22.90
C ASP A 110 19.52 -12.13 22.64
N PRO A 111 18.81 -12.67 23.64
CA PRO A 111 17.42 -13.10 23.45
C PRO A 111 16.46 -11.98 23.03
N GLU A 112 16.65 -10.75 23.51
CA GLU A 112 15.76 -9.63 23.21
C GLU A 112 15.83 -9.23 21.73
N HIS A 113 17.03 -9.05 21.19
CA HIS A 113 17.23 -8.73 19.77
C HIS A 113 16.81 -9.89 18.88
N SER A 114 17.08 -11.15 19.30
CA SER A 114 16.63 -12.33 18.56
C SER A 114 15.11 -12.41 18.47
N GLU A 115 14.38 -12.07 19.54
CA GLU A 115 12.92 -12.02 19.53
C GLU A 115 12.38 -10.89 18.64
N ALA A 116 13.00 -9.71 18.70
CA ALA A 116 12.62 -8.59 17.85
C ALA A 116 12.77 -8.91 16.35
N GLU A 117 13.90 -9.50 15.96
CA GLU A 117 14.14 -9.97 14.58
C GLU A 117 13.13 -11.04 14.16
N HIS A 118 12.83 -11.98 15.05
CA HIS A 118 11.85 -13.03 14.79
C HIS A 118 10.46 -12.43 14.49
N LYS A 119 9.99 -11.48 15.30
CA LYS A 119 8.72 -10.80 15.09
C LYS A 119 8.66 -10.10 13.73
N ILE A 120 9.72 -9.38 13.35
CA ILE A 120 9.81 -8.73 12.03
C ILE A 120 9.80 -9.77 10.90
N SER A 121 10.59 -10.85 11.05
CA SER A 121 10.63 -11.93 10.07
C SER A 121 9.25 -12.58 9.86
N GLN A 122 8.47 -12.75 10.93
CA GLN A 122 7.10 -13.27 10.84
C GLN A 122 6.18 -12.32 10.06
N VAL A 123 6.35 -11.01 10.20
CA VAL A 123 5.61 -10.04 9.39
C VAL A 123 5.90 -10.25 7.90
N PHE A 124 7.18 -10.44 7.52
CA PHE A 124 7.53 -10.66 6.11
C PHE A 124 6.91 -11.93 5.52
N VAL A 125 6.81 -12.98 6.32
CA VAL A 125 6.20 -14.26 5.89
C VAL A 125 4.68 -14.14 5.68
N GLN A 126 4.01 -13.29 6.46
CA GLN A 126 2.54 -13.20 6.49
C GLN A 126 1.99 -12.01 5.70
N ALA A 127 2.85 -11.09 5.27
CA ALA A 127 2.45 -9.87 4.57
C ALA A 127 1.86 -10.19 3.20
N GLU A 128 0.69 -9.63 2.91
CA GLU A 128 0.04 -9.69 1.59
C GLU A 128 -0.44 -8.32 1.11
N ARG A 129 -0.58 -7.36 2.03
CA ARG A 129 -1.12 -6.03 1.72
C ARG A 129 -0.39 -4.95 2.48
N PHE A 130 -0.43 -3.75 1.92
CA PHE A 130 0.04 -2.56 2.62
C PHE A 130 -0.89 -1.37 2.35
N GLY A 131 -0.75 -0.35 3.18
CA GLY A 131 -1.43 0.93 3.00
C GLY A 131 -0.81 2.00 3.89
N ILE A 132 -1.12 3.24 3.57
CA ILE A 132 -0.76 4.39 4.42
C ILE A 132 -2.07 4.92 5.03
N GLN A 133 -2.08 5.03 6.35
CA GLN A 133 -3.19 5.61 7.09
C GLN A 133 -2.64 6.55 8.17
N ASP A 134 -3.12 7.79 8.16
CA ASP A 134 -2.68 8.84 9.10
C ASP A 134 -1.14 9.03 9.10
N GLY A 135 -0.51 8.91 7.91
CA GLY A 135 0.95 9.02 7.73
C GLY A 135 1.74 7.78 8.21
N LYS A 136 1.07 6.74 8.67
CA LYS A 136 1.70 5.49 9.13
C LYS A 136 1.59 4.40 8.09
N LEU A 137 2.64 3.61 7.95
CA LEU A 137 2.64 2.37 7.16
C LEU A 137 1.91 1.28 7.93
N LEU A 138 0.96 0.63 7.28
CA LEU A 138 0.29 -0.57 7.73
C LEU A 138 0.66 -1.73 6.81
N ILE A 139 1.25 -2.78 7.36
CA ILE A 139 1.42 -4.07 6.68
C ILE A 139 0.35 -5.01 7.22
N LYS A 140 -0.33 -5.72 6.32
CA LYS A 140 -1.50 -6.55 6.64
C LYS A 140 -1.37 -7.93 6.02
N ASP A 141 -2.05 -8.91 6.63
CA ASP A 141 -2.25 -10.24 6.04
C ASP A 141 -3.35 -10.25 4.96
N GLY A 142 -3.59 -11.41 4.37
CA GLY A 142 -4.63 -11.62 3.35
C GLY A 142 -6.05 -11.40 3.86
N GLN A 143 -6.30 -11.52 5.16
CA GLN A 143 -7.58 -11.28 5.82
C GLN A 143 -7.79 -9.80 6.15
N GLY A 144 -6.72 -8.96 6.04
CA GLY A 144 -6.77 -7.54 6.34
C GLY A 144 -6.40 -7.20 7.78
N ASN A 145 -5.96 -8.18 8.59
CA ASN A 145 -5.45 -7.90 9.94
C ASN A 145 -4.13 -7.16 9.86
N VAL A 146 -3.93 -6.18 10.73
CA VAL A 146 -2.68 -5.41 10.81
C VAL A 146 -1.60 -6.25 11.50
N LEU A 147 -0.56 -6.59 10.74
CA LEU A 147 0.63 -7.30 11.24
C LEU A 147 1.65 -6.32 11.82
N LEU A 148 1.82 -5.16 11.18
CA LEU A 148 2.79 -4.16 11.59
C LEU A 148 2.26 -2.75 11.31
N ARG A 149 2.53 -1.83 12.23
CA ARG A 149 2.34 -0.39 12.07
C ARG A 149 3.68 0.31 12.29
N ALA A 150 4.04 1.22 11.37
CA ALA A 150 5.30 1.95 11.45
C ALA A 150 5.11 3.43 11.10
N VAL A 151 5.95 4.28 11.67
CA VAL A 151 6.05 5.72 11.32
C VAL A 151 7.25 5.94 10.40
N LYS A 152 7.15 6.95 9.55
CA LYS A 152 8.28 7.32 8.69
C LYS A 152 9.35 8.01 9.52
N SER A 153 10.59 7.58 9.34
CA SER A 153 11.75 8.28 9.92
C SER A 153 11.87 9.69 9.31
N SER A 154 12.16 10.68 10.13
CA SER A 154 12.28 12.10 9.74
C SER A 154 13.63 12.38 9.08
#